data_dee75468a060b89e26de183ee265cb9d
#
_entry.id   dee75468a060b89e26de183ee265cb9d
#
_cell.length_a   1.000
_cell.length_b   1.000
_cell.length_c   1.000
_cell.angle_alpha   90.00
_cell.angle_beta   90.00
_cell.angle_gamma   90.00
#
_symmetry.space_group_name_H-M   'P 1'
#
loop_
_entity.id
_entity.type
_entity.pdbx_description
1 polymer ?
#
loop_
_entity_poly.entity_id
_entity_poly.type
_entity_poly.pdbx_seq_one_letter_code
_entity_poly.pdbx_strand_id
1 'polypeptide(L)'
;MVEQDLSGPAGTPVTALDHARILWNYLAAARSRAPSDAVVVCCSYDLRVCDYACDLIKQGLAPRLVLAGNTGHWTKFLWTEPEAHVFAERALANGVDASRIDLEDRSTNFGENIAMVRALLPDLRRVTFVTKPNSIPRVALTVPVQWPEVTAYVDSPPFEFPRDVSNVIGVFGVMHEMVGDVDRIQQYPSLGFQRPLALPADVLTSWQALITAGFGRHLLTA
;
A
#
# COMPACT_ATOMS: atom_id res chain seq x y z
N MET A 1 -60.51 -8.06 8.71
CA MET A 1 -59.08 -8.30 9.07
C MET A 1 -58.29 -7.83 7.87
N VAL A 2 -57.67 -6.68 8.00
CA VAL A 2 -56.83 -6.11 6.92
C VAL A 2 -55.39 -6.54 7.26
N GLU A 3 -54.85 -7.42 6.45
CA GLU A 3 -53.43 -7.75 6.48
C GLU A 3 -52.63 -6.49 6.12
N GLN A 4 -51.91 -5.95 7.11
CA GLN A 4 -50.93 -4.90 6.82
C GLN A 4 -49.71 -5.55 6.14
N ASP A 5 -49.51 -5.21 4.87
CA ASP A 5 -48.29 -5.47 4.12
C ASP A 5 -47.11 -4.73 4.76
N LEU A 6 -46.21 -5.46 5.43
CA LEU A 6 -44.99 -4.96 6.07
C LEU A 6 -43.79 -5.03 5.13
N SER A 7 -43.97 -4.88 3.83
CA SER A 7 -42.85 -4.68 2.91
C SER A 7 -42.31 -3.24 3.05
N GLY A 8 -41.35 -3.05 3.93
CA GLY A 8 -40.50 -1.86 3.94
C GLY A 8 -39.75 -1.71 2.60
N PRO A 9 -39.27 -0.51 2.24
CA PRO A 9 -38.61 -0.29 0.97
C PRO A 9 -37.43 -1.26 0.83
N ALA A 10 -37.44 -2.04 -0.24
CA ALA A 10 -36.34 -2.94 -0.58
C ALA A 10 -35.04 -2.14 -0.63
N GLY A 11 -34.12 -2.43 0.28
CA GLY A 11 -32.83 -1.73 0.33
C GLY A 11 -32.14 -1.83 -1.03
N THR A 12 -31.56 -0.72 -1.49
CA THR A 12 -30.75 -0.70 -2.71
C THR A 12 -29.73 -1.83 -2.66
N PRO A 13 -29.59 -2.66 -3.70
CA PRO A 13 -28.62 -3.76 -3.71
C PRO A 13 -27.21 -3.22 -3.47
N VAL A 14 -26.44 -3.86 -2.57
CA VAL A 14 -25.06 -3.50 -2.31
C VAL A 14 -24.24 -3.76 -3.58
N THR A 15 -23.57 -2.74 -4.06
CA THR A 15 -22.79 -2.80 -5.30
C THR A 15 -21.35 -3.26 -5.07
N ALA A 16 -20.64 -3.69 -6.12
CA ALA A 16 -19.21 -3.96 -6.02
C ALA A 16 -18.41 -2.75 -5.54
N LEU A 17 -18.86 -1.53 -5.85
CA LEU A 17 -18.20 -0.30 -5.40
C LEU A 17 -18.38 -0.09 -3.89
N ASP A 18 -19.50 -0.48 -3.31
CA ASP A 18 -19.75 -0.38 -1.86
C ASP A 18 -18.87 -1.39 -1.10
N HIS A 19 -18.74 -2.61 -1.61
CA HIS A 19 -17.78 -3.59 -1.07
C HIS A 19 -16.33 -3.10 -1.18
N ALA A 20 -15.97 -2.47 -2.30
CA ALA A 20 -14.64 -1.90 -2.47
C ALA A 20 -14.36 -0.74 -1.49
N ARG A 21 -15.37 0.09 -1.14
CA ARG A 21 -15.24 1.12 -0.10
C ARG A 21 -14.97 0.53 1.28
N ILE A 22 -15.60 -0.59 1.62
CA ILE A 22 -15.33 -1.29 2.88
C ILE A 22 -13.88 -1.74 2.94
N LEU A 23 -13.37 -2.37 1.87
CA LEU A 23 -11.96 -2.77 1.80
C LEU A 23 -11.02 -1.58 1.90
N TRP A 24 -11.28 -0.53 1.12
CA TRP A 24 -10.45 0.67 1.15
C TRP A 24 -10.38 1.31 2.53
N ASN A 25 -11.53 1.52 3.15
CA ASN A 25 -11.61 2.14 4.47
C ASN A 25 -10.84 1.33 5.52
N TYR A 26 -10.87 0.02 5.44
CA TYR A 26 -10.11 -0.85 6.32
C TYR A 26 -8.59 -0.78 6.02
N LEU A 27 -8.20 -0.93 4.76
CA LEU A 27 -6.80 -1.00 4.34
C LEU A 27 -6.08 0.34 4.52
N ALA A 28 -6.76 1.46 4.30
CA ALA A 28 -6.19 2.80 4.40
C ALA A 28 -6.25 3.44 5.81
N ALA A 29 -6.88 2.78 6.78
CA ALA A 29 -7.16 3.39 8.09
C ALA A 29 -5.94 3.56 8.99
N ALA A 30 -5.01 2.60 8.99
CA ALA A 30 -3.96 2.49 10.00
C ALA A 30 -2.69 3.29 9.64
N ARG A 31 -2.86 4.57 9.29
CA ARG A 31 -1.75 5.48 8.98
C ARG A 31 -1.05 5.94 10.26
N SER A 32 0.28 5.87 10.25
CA SER A 32 1.09 6.37 11.36
C SER A 32 2.42 6.92 10.86
N ARG A 33 2.91 8.00 11.49
CA ARG A 33 4.24 8.57 11.26
C ARG A 33 4.77 9.24 12.51
N ALA A 34 6.09 9.29 12.63
CA ALA A 34 6.79 10.03 13.69
C ALA A 34 8.16 10.48 13.17
N PRO A 35 8.84 11.42 13.86
CA PRO A 35 10.21 11.78 13.54
C PRO A 35 11.08 10.52 13.44
N SER A 36 11.74 10.35 12.31
CA SER A 36 12.41 9.11 11.90
C SER A 36 13.82 9.40 11.39
N ASP A 37 14.66 8.36 11.33
CA ASP A 37 16.00 8.45 10.73
C ASP A 37 15.91 8.51 9.19
N ALA A 38 14.89 7.87 8.63
CA ALA A 38 14.60 7.92 7.20
C ALA A 38 13.08 7.81 6.92
N VAL A 39 12.65 8.39 5.79
CA VAL A 39 11.42 8.03 5.10
C VAL A 39 11.79 7.03 4.01
N VAL A 40 11.20 5.85 4.02
CA VAL A 40 11.38 4.80 3.02
C VAL A 40 10.13 4.67 2.17
N VAL A 41 10.24 4.91 0.88
CA VAL A 41 9.13 4.75 -0.07
C VAL A 41 9.18 3.36 -0.68
N CYS A 42 8.12 2.59 -0.49
CA CYS A 42 7.87 1.41 -1.31
C CYS A 42 7.31 1.89 -2.66
N CYS A 43 8.16 1.97 -3.66
CA CYS A 43 7.84 2.53 -4.97
C CYS A 43 6.70 1.75 -5.67
N SER A 44 6.05 2.38 -6.62
CA SER A 44 4.90 1.82 -7.32
C SER A 44 4.60 2.65 -8.58
N TYR A 45 3.49 2.34 -9.27
CA TYR A 45 3.02 3.12 -10.42
C TYR A 45 2.50 4.53 -10.06
N ASP A 46 2.26 4.84 -8.79
CA ASP A 46 1.64 6.13 -8.38
C ASP A 46 2.69 7.10 -7.82
N LEU A 47 3.18 8.00 -8.67
CA LEU A 47 4.19 9.00 -8.31
C LEU A 47 3.72 9.99 -7.22
N ARG A 48 2.44 10.10 -6.95
CA ARG A 48 1.91 10.94 -5.86
C ARG A 48 2.33 10.42 -4.48
N VAL A 49 2.68 9.15 -4.38
CA VAL A 49 3.30 8.57 -3.18
C VAL A 49 4.69 9.18 -2.95
N CYS A 50 5.46 9.40 -4.03
CA CYS A 50 6.74 10.12 -3.98
C CYS A 50 6.52 11.59 -3.56
N ASP A 51 5.56 12.28 -4.16
CA ASP A 51 5.26 13.69 -3.83
C ASP A 51 4.97 13.84 -2.34
N TYR A 52 4.14 12.94 -1.79
CA TYR A 52 3.82 12.92 -0.37
C TYR A 52 5.06 12.69 0.51
N ALA A 53 5.91 11.73 0.16
CA ALA A 53 7.15 11.47 0.88
C ALA A 53 8.11 12.67 0.83
N CYS A 54 8.21 13.35 -0.32
CA CYS A 54 8.99 14.59 -0.46
C CYS A 54 8.48 15.68 0.47
N ASP A 55 7.16 15.81 0.63
CA ASP A 55 6.58 16.79 1.55
C ASP A 55 6.90 16.46 3.01
N LEU A 56 6.91 15.17 3.40
CA LEU A 56 7.35 14.76 4.74
C LEU A 56 8.83 15.11 4.98
N ILE A 57 9.70 14.92 4.00
CA ILE A 57 11.12 15.29 4.06
C ILE A 57 11.29 16.81 4.22
N LYS A 58 10.53 17.62 3.46
CA LYS A 58 10.56 19.10 3.55
C LYS A 58 10.03 19.60 4.89
N GLN A 59 9.06 18.90 5.48
CA GLN A 59 8.55 19.17 6.83
C GLN A 59 9.51 18.74 7.95
N GLY A 60 10.64 18.12 7.63
CA GLY A 60 11.65 17.72 8.61
C GLY A 60 11.33 16.42 9.34
N LEU A 61 10.44 15.56 8.81
CA LEU A 61 10.10 14.28 9.43
C LEU A 61 11.33 13.35 9.52
N ALA A 62 12.21 13.40 8.52
CA ALA A 62 13.47 12.65 8.48
C ALA A 62 14.54 13.38 7.65
N PRO A 63 15.85 13.15 7.92
CA PRO A 63 16.93 13.70 7.13
C PRO A 63 17.12 13.01 5.77
N ARG A 64 16.66 11.76 5.61
CA ARG A 64 16.91 10.90 4.43
C ARG A 64 15.61 10.42 3.79
N LEU A 65 15.63 10.33 2.46
CA LEU A 65 14.60 9.70 1.64
C LEU A 65 15.21 8.47 0.97
N VAL A 66 14.65 7.29 1.23
CA VAL A 66 15.05 6.04 0.59
C VAL A 66 13.96 5.62 -0.38
N LEU A 67 14.31 5.41 -1.63
CA LEU A 67 13.38 4.98 -2.68
C LEU A 67 13.68 3.52 -3.02
N ALA A 68 12.72 2.63 -2.72
CA ALA A 68 12.93 1.20 -2.84
C ALA A 68 11.94 0.58 -3.85
N GLY A 69 12.47 -0.08 -4.87
CA GLY A 69 11.71 -0.82 -5.87
C GLY A 69 12.36 -0.90 -7.23
N ASN A 70 12.32 -2.09 -7.82
CA ASN A 70 12.73 -2.34 -9.20
C ASN A 70 11.51 -2.20 -10.13
N THR A 71 10.99 -3.29 -10.63
CA THR A 71 9.88 -3.34 -11.58
C THR A 71 8.72 -4.12 -10.98
N GLY A 72 7.60 -3.47 -10.81
CA GLY A 72 6.37 -4.09 -10.31
C GLY A 72 5.48 -4.64 -11.41
N HIS A 73 4.37 -5.28 -11.01
CA HIS A 73 3.41 -5.88 -11.93
C HIS A 73 2.85 -4.87 -12.96
N TRP A 74 2.56 -3.64 -12.52
CA TRP A 74 2.03 -2.60 -13.39
C TRP A 74 3.12 -1.80 -14.10
N THR A 75 4.25 -1.55 -13.43
CA THR A 75 5.29 -0.63 -13.91
C THR A 75 6.12 -1.20 -15.04
N LYS A 76 6.18 -2.52 -15.18
CA LYS A 76 6.86 -3.18 -16.32
C LYS A 76 6.35 -2.78 -17.71
N PHE A 77 5.16 -2.17 -17.78
CA PHE A 77 4.57 -1.65 -19.00
C PHE A 77 4.59 -0.12 -19.09
N LEU A 78 5.02 0.55 -18.02
CA LEU A 78 5.04 2.01 -17.91
C LEU A 78 6.44 2.58 -18.11
N TRP A 79 7.46 1.91 -17.54
CA TRP A 79 8.82 2.39 -17.47
C TRP A 79 9.81 1.31 -17.87
N THR A 80 10.93 1.76 -18.48
CA THR A 80 12.09 0.90 -18.77
C THR A 80 13.07 0.86 -17.60
N GLU A 81 13.06 1.92 -16.78
CA GLU A 81 13.91 2.07 -15.60
C GLU A 81 13.24 1.49 -14.34
N PRO A 82 14.03 1.09 -13.35
CA PRO A 82 13.51 0.73 -12.03
C PRO A 82 12.63 1.82 -11.41
N GLU A 83 11.60 1.42 -10.67
CA GLU A 83 10.71 2.35 -9.98
C GLU A 83 11.47 3.35 -9.10
N ALA A 84 12.52 2.91 -8.41
CA ALA A 84 13.36 3.76 -7.56
C ALA A 84 14.02 4.91 -8.35
N HIS A 85 14.45 4.68 -9.58
CA HIS A 85 15.06 5.70 -10.44
C HIS A 85 14.00 6.73 -10.89
N VAL A 86 12.83 6.27 -11.33
CA VAL A 86 11.71 7.15 -11.72
C VAL A 86 11.26 8.01 -10.54
N PHE A 87 11.20 7.42 -9.34
CA PHE A 87 10.87 8.13 -8.12
C PHE A 87 11.98 9.12 -7.72
N ALA A 88 13.27 8.82 -7.99
CA ALA A 88 14.37 9.74 -7.73
C ALA A 88 14.29 10.98 -8.60
N GLU A 89 14.03 10.83 -9.90
CA GLU A 89 13.79 11.97 -10.80
C GLU A 89 12.62 12.83 -10.29
N ARG A 90 11.54 12.19 -9.87
CA ARG A 90 10.38 12.89 -9.28
C ARG A 90 10.74 13.62 -8.00
N ALA A 91 11.53 13.01 -7.11
CA ALA A 91 11.95 13.62 -5.86
C ALA A 91 12.88 14.84 -6.09
N LEU A 92 13.80 14.74 -7.03
CA LEU A 92 14.67 15.86 -7.46
C LEU A 92 13.82 17.01 -8.04
N ALA A 93 12.87 16.70 -8.91
CA ALA A 93 11.93 17.68 -9.46
C ALA A 93 11.08 18.36 -8.37
N ASN A 94 10.77 17.65 -7.29
CA ASN A 94 10.12 18.19 -6.09
C ASN A 94 11.07 18.97 -5.17
N GLY A 95 12.34 19.13 -5.52
CA GLY A 95 13.33 19.93 -4.78
C GLY A 95 13.92 19.23 -3.56
N VAL A 96 13.88 17.90 -3.48
CA VAL A 96 14.67 17.14 -2.49
C VAL A 96 16.12 17.11 -2.97
N ASP A 97 17.05 17.46 -2.07
CA ASP A 97 18.49 17.45 -2.38
C ASP A 97 18.96 16.02 -2.67
N ALA A 98 19.74 15.85 -3.73
CA ALA A 98 20.28 14.55 -4.16
C ALA A 98 21.09 13.85 -3.05
N SER A 99 21.79 14.62 -2.20
CA SER A 99 22.56 14.08 -1.08
C SER A 99 21.71 13.45 0.02
N ARG A 100 20.39 13.66 0.00
CA ARG A 100 19.43 13.09 0.93
C ARG A 100 18.69 11.86 0.37
N ILE A 101 18.95 11.48 -0.88
CA ILE A 101 18.25 10.40 -1.57
C ILE A 101 19.16 9.18 -1.65
N ASP A 102 18.65 8.05 -1.14
CA ASP A 102 19.26 6.73 -1.31
C ASP A 102 18.36 5.87 -2.19
N LEU A 103 18.96 5.04 -3.05
CA LEU A 103 18.24 4.15 -3.95
C LEU A 103 18.46 2.69 -3.60
N GLU A 104 17.37 1.94 -3.56
CA GLU A 104 17.35 0.49 -3.60
C GLU A 104 16.54 0.08 -4.84
N ASP A 105 17.20 -0.42 -5.87
CA ASP A 105 16.64 -0.62 -7.21
C ASP A 105 16.55 -2.10 -7.64
N ARG A 106 16.63 -3.05 -6.70
CA ARG A 106 16.62 -4.49 -6.99
C ARG A 106 15.39 -5.21 -6.51
N SER A 107 14.74 -4.71 -5.49
CA SER A 107 13.58 -5.34 -4.85
C SER A 107 12.35 -5.34 -5.75
N THR A 108 11.58 -6.43 -5.74
CA THR A 108 10.39 -6.64 -6.58
C THR A 108 9.10 -6.78 -5.78
N ASN A 109 9.19 -6.75 -4.45
CA ASN A 109 8.06 -6.88 -3.52
C ASN A 109 8.37 -6.24 -2.17
N PHE A 110 7.35 -6.03 -1.32
CA PHE A 110 7.51 -5.35 -0.03
C PHE A 110 8.49 -6.05 0.92
N GLY A 111 8.56 -7.39 0.90
CA GLY A 111 9.53 -8.13 1.72
C GLY A 111 10.96 -7.79 1.33
N GLU A 112 11.24 -7.79 0.04
CA GLU A 112 12.54 -7.42 -0.50
C GLU A 112 12.83 -5.92 -0.29
N ASN A 113 11.86 -5.00 -0.53
CA ASN A 113 12.04 -3.58 -0.24
C ASN A 113 12.60 -3.39 1.19
N ILE A 114 11.95 -4.00 2.18
CA ILE A 114 12.32 -3.84 3.58
C ILE A 114 13.67 -4.49 3.88
N ALA A 115 13.88 -5.73 3.43
CA ALA A 115 15.11 -6.47 3.69
C ALA A 115 16.35 -5.82 3.03
N MET A 116 16.20 -5.33 1.79
CA MET A 116 17.31 -4.72 1.07
C MET A 116 17.62 -3.30 1.59
N VAL A 117 16.60 -2.52 1.99
CA VAL A 117 16.83 -1.24 2.68
C VAL A 117 17.53 -1.46 4.02
N ARG A 118 17.14 -2.49 4.81
CA ARG A 118 17.84 -2.88 6.03
C ARG A 118 19.32 -3.19 5.75
N ALA A 119 19.61 -3.92 4.68
CA ALA A 119 20.99 -4.25 4.29
C ALA A 119 21.77 -3.04 3.80
N LEU A 120 21.12 -2.12 3.09
CA LEU A 120 21.72 -0.88 2.59
C LEU A 120 22.05 0.10 3.72
N LEU A 121 21.17 0.22 4.72
CA LEU A 121 21.22 1.21 5.80
C LEU A 121 21.00 0.54 7.18
N PRO A 122 21.95 -0.29 7.65
CA PRO A 122 21.77 -1.14 8.84
C PRO A 122 21.70 -0.33 10.14
N ASP A 123 22.10 0.94 10.13
CA ASP A 123 22.14 1.80 11.32
C ASP A 123 20.81 2.53 11.59
N LEU A 124 19.83 2.46 10.71
CA LEU A 124 18.52 3.04 10.95
C LEU A 124 17.82 2.33 12.11
N ARG A 125 17.20 3.11 12.99
CA ARG A 125 16.46 2.61 14.18
C ARG A 125 14.99 2.96 14.14
N ARG A 126 14.63 4.08 13.54
CA ARG A 126 13.25 4.53 13.35
C ARG A 126 13.02 4.88 11.89
N VAL A 127 12.02 4.26 11.29
CA VAL A 127 11.72 4.42 9.87
C VAL A 127 10.22 4.68 9.68
N THR A 128 9.89 5.69 8.88
CA THR A 128 8.53 5.87 8.36
C THR A 128 8.50 5.33 6.94
N PHE A 129 7.80 4.21 6.74
CA PHE A 129 7.51 3.67 5.41
C PHE A 129 6.36 4.43 4.79
N VAL A 130 6.47 4.79 3.52
CA VAL A 130 5.41 5.42 2.73
C VAL A 130 5.04 4.51 1.57
N THR A 131 3.75 4.23 1.43
CA THR A 131 3.22 3.34 0.40
C THR A 131 1.85 3.82 -0.09
N LYS A 132 1.22 3.10 -1.02
CA LYS A 132 -0.18 3.34 -1.41
C LYS A 132 -1.13 3.07 -0.24
N PRO A 133 -2.27 3.78 -0.14
CA PRO A 133 -3.18 3.63 1.00
C PRO A 133 -3.65 2.18 1.21
N ASN A 134 -4.01 1.47 0.15
CA ASN A 134 -4.46 0.08 0.24
C ASN A 134 -3.38 -0.91 0.70
N SER A 135 -2.10 -0.54 0.61
CA SER A 135 -0.98 -1.43 0.93
C SER A 135 -0.43 -1.23 2.36
N ILE A 136 -0.96 -0.27 3.14
CA ILE A 136 -0.50 0.02 4.52
C ILE A 136 -0.42 -1.25 5.39
N PRO A 137 -1.47 -2.08 5.53
CA PRO A 137 -1.40 -3.25 6.39
C PRO A 137 -0.35 -4.26 5.92
N ARG A 138 -0.18 -4.41 4.61
CA ARG A 138 0.83 -5.31 4.07
C ARG A 138 2.24 -4.92 4.48
N VAL A 139 2.60 -3.64 4.35
CA VAL A 139 3.90 -3.14 4.79
C VAL A 139 4.04 -3.29 6.31
N ALA A 140 3.02 -2.85 7.08
CA ALA A 140 3.05 -2.92 8.54
C ALA A 140 3.22 -4.36 9.09
N LEU A 141 2.63 -5.35 8.43
CA LEU A 141 2.75 -6.76 8.82
C LEU A 141 4.06 -7.40 8.34
N THR A 142 4.67 -6.87 7.28
CA THR A 142 5.92 -7.39 6.71
C THR A 142 7.14 -6.88 7.49
N VAL A 143 7.14 -5.61 7.91
CA VAL A 143 8.30 -5.01 8.61
C VAL A 143 8.76 -5.85 9.81
N PRO A 144 7.92 -6.26 10.76
CA PRO A 144 8.39 -7.00 11.94
C PRO A 144 8.92 -8.41 11.64
N VAL A 145 8.73 -8.90 10.42
CA VAL A 145 9.33 -10.16 9.94
C VAL A 145 10.68 -9.91 9.28
N GLN A 146 10.77 -8.89 8.41
CA GLN A 146 11.98 -8.61 7.63
C GLN A 146 12.99 -7.73 8.37
N TRP A 147 12.49 -6.88 9.29
CA TRP A 147 13.32 -5.95 10.05
C TRP A 147 12.83 -5.82 11.51
N PRO A 148 12.96 -6.87 12.32
CA PRO A 148 12.39 -6.91 13.68
C PRO A 148 12.97 -5.87 14.67
N GLU A 149 14.18 -5.32 14.38
CA GLU A 149 14.87 -4.38 15.28
C GLU A 149 14.45 -2.93 15.06
N VAL A 150 13.78 -2.61 13.94
CA VAL A 150 13.39 -1.24 13.61
C VAL A 150 12.08 -0.84 14.27
N THR A 151 12.02 0.38 14.78
CA THR A 151 10.74 1.01 15.13
C THR A 151 10.14 1.60 13.86
N ALA A 152 9.07 0.98 13.39
CA ALA A 152 8.47 1.34 12.11
C ALA A 152 7.11 2.03 12.27
N TYR A 153 6.90 3.02 11.43
CA TYR A 153 5.63 3.67 11.16
C TYR A 153 5.28 3.44 9.69
N VAL A 154 4.00 3.38 9.36
CA VAL A 154 3.57 3.22 7.96
C VAL A 154 2.54 4.28 7.64
N ASP A 155 2.79 5.05 6.61
CA ASP A 155 1.94 6.15 6.18
C ASP A 155 1.66 6.12 4.68
N SER A 156 0.73 6.92 4.22
CA SER A 156 0.35 7.08 2.82
C SER A 156 -0.22 8.46 2.57
N PRO A 157 -0.29 8.90 1.30
CA PRO A 157 -1.13 10.04 0.95
C PRO A 157 -2.57 9.85 1.42
N PRO A 158 -3.27 10.92 1.86
CA PRO A 158 -4.65 10.84 2.36
C PRO A 158 -5.67 10.77 1.22
N PHE A 159 -5.52 9.81 0.33
CA PHE A 159 -6.42 9.61 -0.79
C PHE A 159 -7.75 9.02 -0.36
N GLU A 160 -8.82 9.41 -1.04
CA GLU A 160 -10.18 8.91 -0.86
C GLU A 160 -10.60 8.05 -2.06
N PHE A 161 -11.20 6.91 -1.78
CA PHE A 161 -11.76 6.03 -2.80
C PHE A 161 -13.23 6.37 -3.10
N PRO A 162 -13.66 6.43 -4.35
CA PRO A 162 -12.86 6.22 -5.58
C PRO A 162 -12.26 7.50 -6.16
N ARG A 163 -12.45 8.66 -5.51
CA ARG A 163 -12.13 10.00 -6.04
C ARG A 163 -10.67 10.17 -6.44
N ASP A 164 -9.76 9.73 -5.57
CA ASP A 164 -8.33 9.99 -5.70
C ASP A 164 -7.54 8.77 -6.25
N VAL A 165 -8.27 7.80 -6.80
CA VAL A 165 -7.62 6.64 -7.44
C VAL A 165 -6.77 7.08 -8.62
N SER A 166 -5.57 6.49 -8.76
CA SER A 166 -4.67 6.76 -9.88
C SER A 166 -5.30 6.39 -11.22
N ASN A 167 -5.21 7.28 -12.20
CA ASN A 167 -5.66 7.02 -13.58
C ASN A 167 -4.83 5.96 -14.29
N VAL A 168 -3.65 5.60 -13.76
CA VAL A 168 -2.77 4.58 -14.36
C VAL A 168 -3.47 3.22 -14.43
N ILE A 169 -4.15 2.81 -13.36
CA ILE A 169 -4.84 1.53 -13.30
C ILE A 169 -6.35 1.67 -13.13
N GLY A 170 -6.83 2.87 -12.81
CA GLY A 170 -8.24 3.18 -12.61
C GLY A 170 -8.86 2.46 -11.41
N VAL A 171 -10.15 2.73 -11.19
CA VAL A 171 -10.91 2.18 -10.05
C VAL A 171 -10.91 0.65 -10.05
N PHE A 172 -11.12 0.03 -11.19
CA PHE A 172 -11.15 -1.43 -11.29
C PHE A 172 -9.79 -2.07 -11.02
N GLY A 173 -8.69 -1.45 -11.46
CA GLY A 173 -7.34 -1.90 -11.15
C GLY A 173 -7.08 -1.90 -9.65
N VAL A 174 -7.45 -0.81 -8.96
CA VAL A 174 -7.33 -0.72 -7.48
C VAL A 174 -8.22 -1.74 -6.78
N MET A 175 -9.43 -2.03 -7.29
CA MET A 175 -10.29 -3.07 -6.72
C MET A 175 -9.63 -4.45 -6.81
N HIS A 176 -9.01 -4.79 -7.94
CA HIS A 176 -8.22 -6.02 -8.07
C HIS A 176 -7.02 -6.05 -7.10
N GLU A 177 -6.30 -4.92 -6.94
CA GLU A 177 -5.19 -4.83 -5.98
C GLU A 177 -5.66 -5.05 -4.55
N MET A 178 -6.74 -4.39 -4.10
CA MET A 178 -7.27 -4.55 -2.74
C MET A 178 -7.68 -5.99 -2.45
N VAL A 179 -8.30 -6.66 -3.40
CA VAL A 179 -8.64 -8.10 -3.27
C VAL A 179 -7.38 -8.93 -3.10
N GLY A 180 -6.33 -8.67 -3.89
CA GLY A 180 -5.04 -9.34 -3.76
C GLY A 180 -4.28 -8.98 -2.48
N ASP A 181 -4.44 -7.76 -1.95
CA ASP A 181 -3.82 -7.36 -0.68
C ASP A 181 -4.47 -8.11 0.50
N VAL A 182 -5.81 -8.19 0.53
CA VAL A 182 -6.55 -8.97 1.54
C VAL A 182 -6.21 -10.46 1.47
N ASP A 183 -6.07 -11.02 0.28
CA ASP A 183 -5.65 -12.40 0.06
C ASP A 183 -4.27 -12.68 0.68
N ARG A 184 -3.30 -11.79 0.43
CA ARG A 184 -1.95 -11.90 0.99
C ARG A 184 -1.89 -11.71 2.50
N ILE A 185 -2.72 -10.85 3.07
CA ILE A 185 -2.85 -10.71 4.53
C ILE A 185 -3.30 -12.03 5.16
N GLN A 186 -4.16 -12.79 4.49
CA GLN A 186 -4.62 -14.10 4.98
C GLN A 186 -3.59 -15.21 4.78
N GLN A 187 -2.88 -15.25 3.66
CA GLN A 187 -2.01 -16.38 3.28
C GLN A 187 -0.54 -16.22 3.72
N TYR A 188 0.00 -15.00 3.68
CA TYR A 188 1.43 -14.74 3.94
C TYR A 188 1.92 -15.08 5.35
N PRO A 189 1.09 -15.04 6.41
CA PRO A 189 1.53 -15.51 7.72
C PRO A 189 1.95 -16.97 7.74
N SER A 190 1.23 -17.88 7.06
CA SER A 190 1.58 -19.29 6.97
C SER A 190 2.85 -19.55 6.18
N LEU A 191 3.24 -18.62 5.30
CA LEU A 191 4.46 -18.64 4.51
C LEU A 191 5.65 -17.94 5.19
N GLY A 192 5.45 -17.36 6.38
CA GLY A 192 6.49 -16.66 7.11
C GLY A 192 6.85 -15.28 6.55
N PHE A 193 6.02 -14.67 5.70
CA PHE A 193 6.28 -13.38 5.08
C PHE A 193 5.70 -12.19 5.85
N GLN A 194 4.66 -12.43 6.65
CA GLN A 194 3.96 -11.40 7.40
C GLN A 194 3.55 -11.90 8.79
N ARG A 195 3.36 -10.96 9.73
CA ARG A 195 2.67 -11.27 10.99
C ARG A 195 1.20 -11.55 10.72
N PRO A 196 0.56 -12.46 11.50
CA PRO A 196 -0.87 -12.71 11.37
C PRO A 196 -1.70 -11.50 11.80
N LEU A 197 -2.82 -11.29 11.10
CA LEU A 197 -3.82 -10.28 11.41
C LEU A 197 -5.22 -10.88 11.21
N ALA A 198 -6.06 -10.80 12.24
CA ALA A 198 -7.46 -11.16 12.12
C ALA A 198 -8.22 -10.07 11.37
N LEU A 199 -8.89 -10.44 10.29
CA LEU A 199 -9.70 -9.52 9.49
C LEU A 199 -11.14 -9.47 10.02
N PRO A 200 -11.78 -8.29 10.05
CA PRO A 200 -13.19 -8.15 10.40
C PRO A 200 -14.11 -8.91 9.44
N ALA A 201 -15.26 -9.36 9.94
CA ALA A 201 -16.19 -10.18 9.16
C ALA A 201 -16.76 -9.44 7.93
N ASP A 202 -17.04 -8.15 8.06
CA ASP A 202 -17.51 -7.29 6.96
C ASP A 202 -16.45 -7.12 5.85
N VAL A 203 -15.16 -7.05 6.21
CA VAL A 203 -14.04 -7.03 5.26
C VAL A 203 -13.96 -8.35 4.50
N LEU A 204 -14.05 -9.49 5.20
CA LEU A 204 -14.03 -10.82 4.57
C LEU A 204 -15.24 -11.04 3.67
N THR A 205 -16.44 -10.63 4.10
CA THR A 205 -17.66 -10.69 3.29
C THR A 205 -17.51 -9.85 2.01
N SER A 206 -17.00 -8.63 2.14
CA SER A 206 -16.80 -7.73 1.00
C SER A 206 -15.72 -8.24 0.06
N TRP A 207 -14.63 -8.79 0.58
CA TRP A 207 -13.59 -9.45 -0.21
C TRP A 207 -14.14 -10.60 -1.06
N GLN A 208 -14.94 -11.50 -0.43
CA GLN A 208 -15.55 -12.62 -1.14
C GLN A 208 -16.57 -12.16 -2.22
N ALA A 209 -17.36 -11.12 -1.91
CA ALA A 209 -18.28 -10.54 -2.87
C ALA A 209 -17.56 -9.96 -4.10
N LEU A 210 -16.42 -9.29 -3.90
CA LEU A 210 -15.60 -8.76 -4.99
C LEU A 210 -14.97 -9.87 -5.83
N ILE A 211 -14.52 -10.97 -5.23
CA ILE A 211 -14.03 -12.15 -5.98
C ILE A 211 -15.15 -12.70 -6.86
N THR A 212 -16.34 -12.88 -6.30
CA THR A 212 -17.53 -13.35 -7.02
C THR A 212 -17.92 -12.41 -8.17
N ALA A 213 -17.70 -11.10 -7.99
CA ALA A 213 -17.89 -10.08 -9.03
C ALA A 213 -16.75 -10.01 -10.07
N GLY A 214 -15.72 -10.88 -9.97
CA GLY A 214 -14.65 -11.02 -10.95
C GLY A 214 -13.38 -10.23 -10.65
N PHE A 215 -13.23 -9.64 -9.46
CA PHE A 215 -12.03 -8.86 -9.07
C PHE A 215 -10.92 -9.75 -8.46
N GLY A 216 -10.55 -10.84 -9.14
CA GLY A 216 -9.59 -11.84 -8.63
C GLY A 216 -8.21 -11.87 -9.31
N ARG A 217 -7.84 -10.88 -10.15
CA ARG A 217 -6.61 -10.94 -10.96
C ARG A 217 -5.31 -11.00 -10.16
N HIS A 218 -5.31 -10.53 -8.92
CA HIS A 218 -4.14 -10.48 -8.03
C HIS A 218 -4.22 -11.49 -6.87
N LEU A 219 -5.16 -12.43 -6.90
CA LEU A 219 -5.17 -13.56 -5.98
C LEU A 219 -3.89 -14.38 -6.17
N LEU A 220 -3.38 -14.94 -5.09
CA LEU A 220 -2.31 -15.92 -5.16
C LEU A 220 -2.89 -17.17 -5.83
N THR A 221 -2.23 -17.63 -6.86
CA THR A 221 -2.56 -18.94 -7.46
C THR A 221 -2.08 -20.05 -6.52
N ALA A 222 -2.98 -21.00 -6.25
CA ALA A 222 -2.65 -22.21 -5.48
C ALA A 222 -1.57 -23.04 -6.18
#